data_39a121b90eead733a71ae79e4275d028
#
_entry.id   39a121b90eead733a71ae79e4275d028
#
_cell.length_a   1.000
_cell.length_b   1.000
_cell.length_c   1.000
_cell.angle_alpha   90.00
_cell.angle_beta   90.00
_cell.angle_gamma   90.00
#
_symmetry.space_group_name_H-M   'P 1'
#
loop_
_entity.id
_entity.type
_entity.pdbx_description
1 polymer ?
#
loop_
_entity_poly.entity_id
_entity_poly.type
_entity_poly.pdbx_seq_one_letter_code
_entity_poly.pdbx_strand_id
1 'polypeptide(L)'
;MKKFQDKVVWITGSSSGIGEATAYEFAKEGAKLILTALEADLLEKVCKRCEELGSPAAKALPFDLSQKDQVAELAENAWNLFGYIDVFYNNAGISQRGKTIETDMKVINKVMDINYFAPVIMTKVILPKMVERGGGQLVVTTSINGRFGFPLRCAYSSSKHALYGLFETIQAEYYDDNIRVTIVCPGRVQTKISFYALEKDGKQHGKMDAGQAGGCTAEVAGKKIVKAVYKKKREVLVGKYELLMVYIKRFFPALCAKIARSIDAM
;
A
#
# COMPACT_ATOMS: atom_id res chain seq x y z
N MET A 1 -7.79 -26.36 -4.34
CA MET A 1 -8.73 -25.42 -3.66
C MET A 1 -8.19 -24.01 -3.77
N LYS A 2 -9.01 -23.05 -4.15
CA LYS A 2 -8.65 -21.63 -4.20
C LYS A 2 -8.46 -21.11 -2.75
N LYS A 3 -7.37 -20.34 -2.50
CA LYS A 3 -6.95 -19.95 -1.15
C LYS A 3 -7.81 -18.86 -0.50
N PHE A 4 -8.49 -18.05 -1.32
CA PHE A 4 -9.35 -16.96 -0.88
C PHE A 4 -10.78 -17.14 -1.38
N GLN A 5 -11.21 -18.39 -1.59
CA GLN A 5 -12.57 -18.68 -2.04
C GLN A 5 -13.60 -17.98 -1.17
N ASP A 6 -14.43 -17.15 -1.78
CA ASP A 6 -15.50 -16.35 -1.16
C ASP A 6 -15.07 -15.33 -0.10
N LYS A 7 -13.75 -15.13 0.10
CA LYS A 7 -13.25 -14.08 0.98
C LYS A 7 -13.42 -12.71 0.34
N VAL A 8 -13.85 -11.74 1.12
CA VAL A 8 -13.96 -10.35 0.70
C VAL A 8 -12.64 -9.62 0.96
N VAL A 9 -12.04 -9.09 -0.10
CA VAL A 9 -10.79 -8.35 -0.06
C VAL A 9 -11.01 -6.94 -0.58
N TRP A 10 -10.76 -5.95 0.27
CA TRP A 10 -10.77 -4.54 -0.13
C TRP A 10 -9.34 -4.03 -0.37
N ILE A 11 -9.10 -3.42 -1.53
CA ILE A 11 -7.77 -2.91 -1.94
C ILE A 11 -7.88 -1.45 -2.34
N THR A 12 -7.07 -0.58 -1.72
CA THR A 12 -6.94 0.83 -2.16
C THR A 12 -5.76 1.01 -3.11
N GLY A 13 -5.84 1.98 -4.04
CA GLY A 13 -4.83 2.21 -5.07
C GLY A 13 -4.74 1.05 -6.07
N SER A 14 -5.88 0.52 -6.48
CA SER A 14 -6.00 -0.70 -7.27
C SER A 14 -6.21 -0.46 -8.77
N SER A 15 -6.18 0.80 -9.26
CA SER A 15 -6.28 1.12 -10.68
C SER A 15 -5.00 0.81 -11.48
N SER A 16 -3.86 0.59 -10.80
CA SER A 16 -2.57 0.34 -11.44
C SER A 16 -1.53 -0.30 -10.51
N GLY A 17 -0.43 -0.80 -11.08
CA GLY A 17 0.78 -1.19 -10.38
C GLY A 17 0.59 -2.33 -9.38
N ILE A 18 1.10 -2.17 -8.14
CA ILE A 18 1.05 -3.23 -7.11
C ILE A 18 -0.40 -3.58 -6.75
N GLY A 19 -1.27 -2.57 -6.59
CA GLY A 19 -2.67 -2.79 -6.20
C GLY A 19 -3.45 -3.58 -7.25
N GLU A 20 -3.35 -3.18 -8.52
CA GLU A 20 -3.95 -3.88 -9.67
C GLU A 20 -3.43 -5.33 -9.76
N ALA A 21 -2.10 -5.51 -9.77
CA ALA A 21 -1.51 -6.85 -9.86
C ALA A 21 -1.92 -7.75 -8.69
N THR A 22 -2.04 -7.18 -7.48
CA THR A 22 -2.50 -7.93 -6.31
C THR A 22 -3.99 -8.27 -6.41
N ALA A 23 -4.84 -7.38 -6.95
CA ALA A 23 -6.24 -7.65 -7.20
C ALA A 23 -6.41 -8.84 -8.15
N TYR A 24 -5.63 -8.89 -9.24
CA TYR A 24 -5.64 -10.03 -10.16
C TYR A 24 -5.23 -11.35 -9.51
N GLU A 25 -4.24 -11.33 -8.64
CA GLU A 25 -3.81 -12.56 -7.94
C GLU A 25 -4.86 -13.01 -6.89
N PHE A 26 -5.52 -12.10 -6.18
CA PHE A 26 -6.66 -12.45 -5.32
C PHE A 26 -7.85 -12.99 -6.11
N ALA A 27 -8.14 -12.41 -7.28
CA ALA A 27 -9.19 -12.89 -8.19
C ALA A 27 -8.97 -14.33 -8.61
N LYS A 28 -7.74 -14.69 -9.03
CA LYS A 28 -7.36 -16.08 -9.39
C LYS A 28 -7.57 -17.06 -8.23
N GLU A 29 -7.44 -16.58 -7.00
CA GLU A 29 -7.63 -17.36 -5.78
C GLU A 29 -9.10 -17.33 -5.27
N GLY A 30 -10.05 -16.77 -6.05
CA GLY A 30 -11.49 -16.82 -5.81
C GLY A 30 -12.04 -15.77 -4.84
N ALA A 31 -11.29 -14.71 -4.56
CA ALA A 31 -11.76 -13.63 -3.70
C ALA A 31 -12.86 -12.79 -4.37
N LYS A 32 -13.83 -12.31 -3.58
CA LYS A 32 -14.67 -11.16 -3.91
C LYS A 32 -13.87 -9.89 -3.66
N LEU A 33 -13.94 -8.92 -4.55
CA LEU A 33 -13.07 -7.74 -4.50
C LEU A 33 -13.86 -6.44 -4.37
N ILE A 34 -13.34 -5.54 -3.55
CA ILE A 34 -13.70 -4.13 -3.50
C ILE A 34 -12.44 -3.36 -3.91
N LEU A 35 -12.52 -2.59 -4.97
CA LEU A 35 -11.37 -1.89 -5.54
C LEU A 35 -11.59 -0.39 -5.45
N THR A 36 -10.64 0.31 -4.82
CA THR A 36 -10.70 1.78 -4.64
C THR A 36 -9.48 2.44 -5.28
N ALA A 37 -9.71 3.45 -6.09
CA ALA A 37 -8.72 4.39 -6.62
C ALA A 37 -9.42 5.66 -7.11
N LEU A 38 -8.65 6.62 -7.61
CA LEU A 38 -9.19 7.89 -8.11
C LEU A 38 -9.91 7.72 -9.47
N GLU A 39 -9.34 6.91 -10.37
CA GLU A 39 -9.77 6.79 -11.76
C GLU A 39 -10.84 5.72 -11.92
N ALA A 40 -12.12 6.13 -11.98
CA ALA A 40 -13.27 5.24 -12.07
C ALA A 40 -13.20 4.30 -13.29
N ASP A 41 -12.90 4.83 -14.49
CA ASP A 41 -12.83 4.05 -15.72
C ASP A 41 -11.75 2.95 -15.70
N LEU A 42 -10.61 3.24 -15.03
CA LEU A 42 -9.55 2.24 -14.87
C LEU A 42 -9.96 1.18 -13.85
N LEU A 43 -10.64 1.55 -12.76
CA LEU A 43 -11.17 0.62 -11.78
C LEU A 43 -12.16 -0.38 -12.40
N GLU A 44 -13.10 0.11 -13.22
CA GLU A 44 -14.07 -0.74 -13.91
C GLU A 44 -13.38 -1.77 -14.81
N LYS A 45 -12.33 -1.36 -15.54
CA LYS A 45 -11.52 -2.30 -16.34
C LYS A 45 -10.84 -3.36 -15.48
N VAL A 46 -10.31 -2.95 -14.33
CA VAL A 46 -9.66 -3.88 -13.38
C VAL A 46 -10.70 -4.83 -12.78
N CYS A 47 -11.89 -4.34 -12.39
CA CYS A 47 -12.99 -5.18 -11.89
C CYS A 47 -13.39 -6.25 -12.92
N LYS A 48 -13.67 -5.86 -14.16
CA LYS A 48 -14.01 -6.79 -15.24
C LYS A 48 -12.91 -7.85 -15.43
N ARG A 49 -11.64 -7.41 -15.42
CA ARG A 49 -10.51 -8.34 -15.55
C ARG A 49 -10.40 -9.29 -14.36
N CYS A 50 -10.71 -8.85 -13.15
CA CYS A 50 -10.76 -9.71 -11.97
C CYS A 50 -11.83 -10.80 -12.08
N GLU A 51 -13.01 -10.47 -12.59
CA GLU A 51 -14.09 -11.45 -12.81
C GLU A 51 -13.69 -12.49 -13.87
N GLU A 52 -13.09 -12.05 -14.98
CA GLU A 52 -12.52 -12.96 -16.01
C GLU A 52 -11.46 -13.91 -15.43
N LEU A 53 -10.69 -13.47 -14.43
CA LEU A 53 -9.66 -14.25 -13.74
C LEU A 53 -10.21 -15.19 -12.67
N GLY A 54 -11.51 -15.13 -12.38
CA GLY A 54 -12.19 -16.06 -11.49
C GLY A 54 -12.62 -15.51 -10.14
N SER A 55 -12.66 -14.19 -9.98
CA SER A 55 -13.36 -13.52 -8.86
C SER A 55 -14.88 -13.73 -9.01
N PRO A 56 -15.60 -14.13 -7.97
CA PRO A 56 -17.06 -14.26 -8.03
C PRO A 56 -17.78 -12.91 -8.20
N ALA A 57 -17.15 -11.82 -7.74
CA ALA A 57 -17.64 -10.45 -7.90
C ALA A 57 -16.51 -9.45 -7.63
N ALA A 58 -16.41 -8.41 -8.44
CA ALA A 58 -15.51 -7.28 -8.21
C ALA A 58 -16.30 -5.96 -8.33
N LYS A 59 -16.21 -5.12 -7.31
CA LYS A 59 -16.93 -3.85 -7.23
C LYS A 59 -15.96 -2.69 -7.21
N ALA A 60 -16.13 -1.74 -8.13
CA ALA A 60 -15.43 -0.47 -8.12
C ALA A 60 -16.03 0.47 -7.07
N LEU A 61 -15.17 1.10 -6.29
CA LEU A 61 -15.52 2.13 -5.31
C LEU A 61 -14.56 3.31 -5.50
N PRO A 62 -14.75 4.13 -6.56
CA PRO A 62 -13.85 5.23 -6.88
C PRO A 62 -13.88 6.30 -5.79
N PHE A 63 -12.69 6.77 -5.36
CA PHE A 63 -12.58 7.78 -4.32
C PHE A 63 -11.21 8.46 -4.32
N ASP A 64 -11.18 9.76 -4.03
CA ASP A 64 -9.97 10.54 -3.79
C ASP A 64 -9.62 10.54 -2.29
N LEU A 65 -8.59 9.79 -1.90
CA LEU A 65 -8.13 9.70 -0.51
C LEU A 65 -7.56 11.02 0.06
N SER A 66 -7.41 12.07 -0.75
CA SER A 66 -7.08 13.41 -0.25
C SER A 66 -8.28 14.12 0.40
N GLN A 67 -9.50 13.62 0.18
CA GLN A 67 -10.75 14.14 0.79
C GLN A 67 -10.92 13.56 2.20
N LYS A 68 -10.04 13.98 3.11
CA LYS A 68 -9.86 13.40 4.45
C LYS A 68 -11.16 13.25 5.25
N ASP A 69 -12.04 14.25 5.18
CA ASP A 69 -13.27 14.29 5.97
C ASP A 69 -14.30 13.24 5.51
N GLN A 70 -14.17 12.71 4.28
CA GLN A 70 -15.07 11.69 3.72
C GLN A 70 -14.47 10.27 3.75
N VAL A 71 -13.22 10.10 4.19
CA VAL A 71 -12.54 8.79 4.21
C VAL A 71 -13.24 7.79 5.16
N ALA A 72 -13.83 8.26 6.25
CA ALA A 72 -14.58 7.40 7.15
C ALA A 72 -15.84 6.83 6.48
N GLU A 73 -16.58 7.67 5.74
CA GLU A 73 -17.74 7.27 4.96
C GLU A 73 -17.38 6.27 3.85
N LEU A 74 -16.24 6.48 3.17
CA LEU A 74 -15.70 5.52 2.23
C LEU A 74 -15.55 4.13 2.85
N ALA A 75 -15.00 4.05 4.08
CA ALA A 75 -14.78 2.78 4.75
C ALA A 75 -16.12 2.10 5.14
N GLU A 76 -17.13 2.87 5.57
CA GLU A 76 -18.48 2.36 5.81
C GLU A 76 -19.11 1.83 4.52
N ASN A 77 -19.01 2.59 3.43
CA ASN A 77 -19.53 2.18 2.12
C ASN A 77 -18.83 0.90 1.62
N ALA A 78 -17.52 0.78 1.77
CA ALA A 78 -16.79 -0.43 1.42
C ALA A 78 -17.28 -1.66 2.21
N TRP A 79 -17.47 -1.51 3.53
CA TRP A 79 -18.01 -2.59 4.37
C TRP A 79 -19.38 -3.05 3.91
N ASN A 80 -20.27 -2.10 3.61
CA ASN A 80 -21.67 -2.35 3.25
C ASN A 80 -21.84 -3.04 1.88
N LEU A 81 -20.82 -2.96 0.97
CA LEU A 81 -20.92 -3.59 -0.36
C LEU A 81 -21.13 -5.11 -0.32
N PHE A 82 -20.56 -5.79 0.67
CA PHE A 82 -20.71 -7.22 0.90
C PHE A 82 -21.13 -7.56 2.35
N GLY A 83 -21.31 -6.56 3.21
CA GLY A 83 -21.62 -6.73 4.63
C GLY A 83 -20.45 -7.15 5.52
N TYR A 84 -19.30 -7.40 4.96
CA TYR A 84 -18.06 -7.76 5.67
C TYR A 84 -16.80 -7.60 4.80
N ILE A 85 -15.65 -7.54 5.46
CA ILE A 85 -14.33 -7.55 4.82
C ILE A 85 -13.43 -8.53 5.60
N ASP A 86 -12.88 -9.53 4.92
CA ASP A 86 -11.93 -10.49 5.52
C ASP A 86 -10.49 -9.98 5.46
N VAL A 87 -10.14 -9.26 4.38
CA VAL A 87 -8.80 -8.68 4.17
C VAL A 87 -8.95 -7.23 3.73
N PHE A 88 -8.37 -6.31 4.49
CA PHE A 88 -8.28 -4.90 4.11
C PHE A 88 -6.85 -4.53 3.75
N TYR A 89 -6.61 -4.19 2.49
CA TYR A 89 -5.30 -3.85 1.96
C TYR A 89 -5.16 -2.35 1.68
N ASN A 90 -4.52 -1.64 2.61
CA ASN A 90 -4.08 -0.25 2.48
C ASN A 90 -2.86 -0.18 1.56
N ASN A 91 -3.08 -0.04 0.25
CA ASN A 91 -2.01 0.00 -0.74
C ASN A 91 -1.83 1.36 -1.39
N ALA A 92 -2.87 2.19 -1.46
CA ALA A 92 -2.80 3.51 -2.05
C ALA A 92 -1.67 4.36 -1.44
N GLY A 93 -1.05 5.18 -2.27
CA GLY A 93 -0.03 6.11 -1.83
C GLY A 93 0.62 6.87 -2.96
N ILE A 94 1.14 8.03 -2.63
CA ILE A 94 1.88 8.91 -3.53
C ILE A 94 3.29 9.14 -3.00
N SER A 95 4.20 9.54 -3.89
CA SER A 95 5.58 9.90 -3.53
C SER A 95 5.83 11.39 -3.77
N GLN A 96 6.99 11.87 -3.30
CA GLN A 96 7.41 13.24 -3.57
C GLN A 96 8.89 13.29 -3.96
N ARG A 97 9.29 14.40 -4.60
CA ARG A 97 10.65 14.74 -5.02
C ARG A 97 10.96 16.16 -4.57
N GLY A 98 11.99 16.33 -3.76
CA GLY A 98 12.43 17.65 -3.30
C GLY A 98 13.26 17.57 -2.03
N LYS A 99 14.21 18.49 -1.87
CA LYS A 99 14.96 18.64 -0.61
C LYS A 99 14.00 19.06 0.49
N THR A 100 14.27 18.64 1.73
CA THR A 100 13.38 18.88 2.87
C THR A 100 13.05 20.35 3.06
N ILE A 101 14.06 21.22 3.00
CA ILE A 101 13.88 22.68 3.21
C ILE A 101 13.18 23.38 2.04
N GLU A 102 13.13 22.77 0.87
CA GLU A 102 12.51 23.34 -0.33
C GLU A 102 11.08 22.82 -0.56
N THR A 103 10.69 21.77 0.14
CA THR A 103 9.39 21.13 -0.06
C THR A 103 8.31 21.89 0.70
N ASP A 104 7.31 22.38 -0.01
CA ASP A 104 6.19 23.10 0.56
C ASP A 104 5.43 22.23 1.57
N MET A 105 4.99 22.84 2.67
CA MET A 105 4.18 22.14 3.69
C MET A 105 2.90 21.54 3.13
N LYS A 106 2.28 22.18 2.12
CA LYS A 106 1.11 21.62 1.43
C LYS A 106 1.38 20.26 0.76
N VAL A 107 2.60 20.06 0.23
CA VAL A 107 3.04 18.78 -0.35
C VAL A 107 3.25 17.74 0.74
N ILE A 108 3.92 18.13 1.84
CA ILE A 108 4.14 17.26 3.00
C ILE A 108 2.80 16.78 3.54
N ASN A 109 1.86 17.72 3.79
CA ASN A 109 0.53 17.42 4.31
C ASN A 109 -0.24 16.49 3.36
N LYS A 110 -0.27 16.77 2.05
CA LYS A 110 -0.94 15.92 1.07
C LYS A 110 -0.39 14.50 1.04
N VAL A 111 0.93 14.33 1.13
CA VAL A 111 1.55 13.00 1.22
C VAL A 111 1.15 12.29 2.51
N MET A 112 1.16 13.01 3.65
CA MET A 112 0.75 12.44 4.94
C MET A 112 -0.74 12.09 4.96
N ASP A 113 -1.60 12.94 4.40
CA ASP A 113 -3.05 12.71 4.37
C ASP A 113 -3.37 11.42 3.59
N ILE A 114 -2.81 11.26 2.40
CA ILE A 114 -3.07 10.09 1.56
C ILE A 114 -2.37 8.83 2.08
N ASN A 115 -1.08 8.93 2.45
CA ASN A 115 -0.28 7.75 2.77
C ASN A 115 -0.47 7.24 4.19
N TYR A 116 -0.84 8.12 5.14
CA TYR A 116 -0.91 7.80 6.56
C TYR A 116 -2.29 8.04 7.16
N PHE A 117 -2.83 9.27 7.09
CA PHE A 117 -4.09 9.56 7.76
C PHE A 117 -5.28 8.84 7.14
N ALA A 118 -5.36 8.72 5.81
CA ALA A 118 -6.42 7.94 5.18
C ALA A 118 -6.39 6.45 5.62
N PRO A 119 -5.24 5.72 5.59
CA PRO A 119 -5.12 4.40 6.21
C PRO A 119 -5.53 4.34 7.67
N VAL A 120 -5.14 5.34 8.50
CA VAL A 120 -5.55 5.40 9.92
C VAL A 120 -7.06 5.47 10.04
N ILE A 121 -7.70 6.42 9.35
CA ILE A 121 -9.15 6.65 9.42
C ILE A 121 -9.90 5.41 8.97
N MET A 122 -9.57 4.85 7.80
CA MET A 122 -10.22 3.63 7.29
C MET A 122 -10.04 2.45 8.25
N THR A 123 -8.83 2.28 8.80
CA THR A 123 -8.56 1.19 9.73
C THR A 123 -9.37 1.36 11.03
N LYS A 124 -9.53 2.57 11.54
CA LYS A 124 -10.36 2.85 12.74
C LYS A 124 -11.84 2.51 12.53
N VAL A 125 -12.34 2.56 11.31
CA VAL A 125 -13.71 2.14 10.96
C VAL A 125 -13.81 0.62 10.81
N ILE A 126 -12.85 0.00 10.12
CA ILE A 126 -12.92 -1.42 9.75
C ILE A 126 -12.49 -2.35 10.89
N LEU A 127 -11.47 -1.99 11.66
CA LEU A 127 -10.90 -2.85 12.70
C LEU A 127 -11.91 -3.27 13.77
N PRO A 128 -12.73 -2.38 14.37
CA PRO A 128 -13.75 -2.79 15.35
C PRO A 128 -14.72 -3.82 14.76
N LYS A 129 -15.17 -3.62 13.52
CA LYS A 129 -16.08 -4.53 12.82
C LYS A 129 -15.44 -5.90 12.55
N MET A 130 -14.14 -5.94 12.25
CA MET A 130 -13.39 -7.19 12.13
C MET A 130 -13.27 -7.92 13.47
N VAL A 131 -13.00 -7.18 14.55
CA VAL A 131 -12.93 -7.75 15.92
C VAL A 131 -14.27 -8.34 16.31
N GLU A 132 -15.38 -7.62 16.14
CA GLU A 132 -16.74 -8.08 16.41
C GLU A 132 -17.12 -9.35 15.64
N ARG A 133 -16.62 -9.49 14.40
CA ARG A 133 -16.79 -10.72 13.59
C ARG A 133 -15.87 -11.89 13.99
N GLY A 134 -15.01 -11.73 14.98
CA GLY A 134 -14.07 -12.75 15.43
C GLY A 134 -12.76 -12.80 14.64
N GLY A 135 -12.39 -11.72 13.96
CA GLY A 135 -11.09 -11.54 13.35
C GLY A 135 -11.10 -11.05 11.90
N GLY A 136 -9.91 -10.77 11.39
CA GLY A 136 -9.68 -10.27 10.04
C GLY A 136 -8.19 -10.10 9.76
N GLN A 137 -7.89 -9.63 8.56
CA GLN A 137 -6.50 -9.40 8.16
C GLN A 137 -6.33 -7.98 7.60
N LEU A 138 -5.40 -7.23 8.18
CA LEU A 138 -4.97 -5.93 7.70
C LEU A 138 -3.66 -6.08 6.92
N VAL A 139 -3.60 -5.46 5.75
CA VAL A 139 -2.39 -5.43 4.92
C VAL A 139 -2.06 -3.98 4.63
N VAL A 140 -0.79 -3.61 4.70
CA VAL A 140 -0.36 -2.24 4.43
C VAL A 140 0.89 -2.19 3.57
N THR A 141 0.88 -1.38 2.52
CA THR A 141 2.07 -1.09 1.70
C THR A 141 2.89 0.03 2.33
N THR A 142 4.04 -0.36 2.90
CA THR A 142 5.09 0.56 3.33
C THR A 142 6.11 0.78 2.20
N SER A 143 7.38 0.74 2.50
CA SER A 143 8.52 0.79 1.56
C SER A 143 9.80 0.49 2.33
N ILE A 144 10.90 0.16 1.64
CA ILE A 144 12.24 0.23 2.24
C ILE A 144 12.53 1.65 2.77
N ASN A 145 11.90 2.69 2.19
CA ASN A 145 11.96 4.07 2.69
C ASN A 145 11.20 4.26 4.02
N GLY A 146 10.43 3.29 4.46
CA GLY A 146 9.88 3.21 5.82
C GLY A 146 10.84 2.58 6.83
N ARG A 147 11.99 2.08 6.39
CA ARG A 147 13.05 1.51 7.25
C ARG A 147 14.28 2.42 7.36
N PHE A 148 14.50 3.29 6.37
CA PHE A 148 15.55 4.32 6.39
C PHE A 148 15.15 5.52 5.53
N GLY A 149 15.67 6.71 5.90
CA GLY A 149 15.46 7.94 5.13
C GLY A 149 16.24 7.89 3.81
N PHE A 150 15.62 8.43 2.76
CA PHE A 150 16.20 8.50 1.43
C PHE A 150 16.18 9.95 0.92
N PRO A 151 17.24 10.43 0.24
CA PRO A 151 17.27 11.80 -0.28
C PRO A 151 16.04 12.13 -1.13
N LEU A 152 15.60 13.36 -1.10
CA LEU A 152 14.46 13.90 -1.85
C LEU A 152 13.10 13.23 -1.54
N ARG A 153 12.97 12.54 -0.39
CA ARG A 153 11.77 11.74 -0.04
C ARG A 153 11.29 12.01 1.39
N CYS A 154 11.46 13.24 1.90
CA CYS A 154 11.18 13.53 3.30
C CYS A 154 9.77 13.12 3.73
N ALA A 155 8.72 13.65 3.09
CA ALA A 155 7.33 13.32 3.42
C ALA A 155 6.99 11.84 3.16
N TYR A 156 7.47 11.30 2.04
CA TYR A 156 7.26 9.88 1.70
C TYR A 156 7.88 8.95 2.73
N SER A 157 9.16 9.16 3.06
CA SER A 157 9.84 8.33 4.07
C SER A 157 9.16 8.45 5.44
N SER A 158 8.78 9.67 5.86
CA SER A 158 8.07 9.90 7.11
C SER A 158 6.74 9.16 7.16
N SER A 159 5.92 9.27 6.10
CA SER A 159 4.62 8.58 6.03
C SER A 159 4.78 7.05 6.10
N LYS A 160 5.80 6.50 5.42
CA LYS A 160 6.03 5.05 5.41
C LYS A 160 6.64 4.53 6.73
N HIS A 161 7.41 5.33 7.48
CA HIS A 161 7.81 5.01 8.85
C HIS A 161 6.62 5.03 9.81
N ALA A 162 5.75 6.03 9.70
CA ALA A 162 4.55 6.13 10.54
C ALA A 162 3.63 4.92 10.40
N LEU A 163 3.48 4.38 9.18
CA LEU A 163 2.71 3.14 8.95
C LEU A 163 3.31 1.93 9.67
N TYR A 164 4.64 1.81 9.78
CA TYR A 164 5.24 0.74 10.57
C TYR A 164 4.82 0.84 12.03
N GLY A 165 4.96 2.02 12.64
CA GLY A 165 4.57 2.24 14.04
C GLY A 165 3.11 1.85 14.28
N LEU A 166 2.19 2.35 13.45
CA LEU A 166 0.75 2.07 13.58
C LEU A 166 0.42 0.59 13.44
N PHE A 167 0.88 -0.05 12.35
CA PHE A 167 0.45 -1.43 12.05
C PHE A 167 1.16 -2.48 12.90
N GLU A 168 2.38 -2.22 13.37
CA GLU A 168 3.04 -3.05 14.38
C GLU A 168 2.31 -2.96 15.75
N THR A 169 1.83 -1.75 16.12
CA THR A 169 1.02 -1.55 17.33
C THR A 169 -0.30 -2.31 17.24
N ILE A 170 -1.06 -2.14 16.15
CA ILE A 170 -2.32 -2.87 15.93
C ILE A 170 -2.10 -4.39 16.01
N GLN A 171 -1.01 -4.89 15.44
CA GLN A 171 -0.69 -6.31 15.50
C GLN A 171 -0.46 -6.81 16.94
N ALA A 172 0.14 -5.98 17.78
CA ALA A 172 0.38 -6.33 19.18
C ALA A 172 -0.91 -6.24 20.01
N GLU A 173 -1.70 -5.17 19.82
CA GLU A 173 -2.92 -4.91 20.60
C GLU A 173 -4.04 -5.91 20.31
N TYR A 174 -4.25 -6.30 19.04
CA TYR A 174 -5.40 -7.10 18.59
C TYR A 174 -5.04 -8.52 18.15
N TYR A 175 -3.91 -9.03 18.60
CA TYR A 175 -3.49 -10.41 18.25
C TYR A 175 -4.45 -11.47 18.78
N ASP A 176 -4.90 -11.30 20.01
CA ASP A 176 -5.82 -12.23 20.68
C ASP A 176 -7.25 -12.13 20.14
N ASP A 177 -7.61 -11.00 19.52
CA ASP A 177 -8.87 -10.80 18.77
C ASP A 177 -8.81 -11.42 17.36
N ASN A 178 -7.83 -12.27 17.09
CA ASN A 178 -7.63 -12.91 15.79
C ASN A 178 -7.41 -11.91 14.62
N ILE A 179 -6.93 -10.71 14.91
CA ILE A 179 -6.48 -9.76 13.88
C ILE A 179 -5.05 -10.12 13.48
N ARG A 180 -4.81 -10.21 12.18
CA ARG A 180 -3.47 -10.43 11.63
C ARG A 180 -3.07 -9.26 10.75
N VAL A 181 -1.82 -8.85 10.86
CA VAL A 181 -1.27 -7.76 10.06
C VAL A 181 -0.17 -8.31 9.15
N THR A 182 -0.18 -7.89 7.90
CA THR A 182 0.91 -8.13 6.94
C THR A 182 1.44 -6.80 6.43
N ILE A 183 2.66 -6.45 6.82
CA ILE A 183 3.36 -5.26 6.32
C ILE A 183 4.08 -5.64 5.02
N VAL A 184 3.67 -5.03 3.92
CA VAL A 184 4.34 -5.16 2.63
C VAL A 184 5.41 -4.07 2.54
N CYS A 185 6.66 -4.47 2.37
CA CYS A 185 7.81 -3.56 2.27
C CYS A 185 8.43 -3.65 0.86
N PRO A 186 7.95 -2.86 -0.11
CA PRO A 186 8.54 -2.83 -1.42
C PRO A 186 9.89 -2.10 -1.43
N GLY A 187 10.82 -2.64 -2.20
CA GLY A 187 11.95 -1.92 -2.75
C GLY A 187 11.55 -1.23 -4.07
N ARG A 188 12.23 -1.63 -5.16
CA ARG A 188 11.95 -1.11 -6.50
C ARG A 188 10.99 -2.05 -7.23
N VAL A 189 9.80 -1.56 -7.53
CA VAL A 189 8.77 -2.27 -8.32
C VAL A 189 8.36 -1.40 -9.50
N GLN A 190 8.33 -1.97 -10.70
CA GLN A 190 7.94 -1.27 -11.93
C GLN A 190 6.48 -0.80 -11.85
N THR A 191 6.29 0.46 -11.47
CA THR A 191 4.99 1.12 -11.35
C THR A 191 5.11 2.59 -11.76
N LYS A 192 3.99 3.26 -11.95
CA LYS A 192 3.96 4.69 -12.28
C LYS A 192 4.11 5.62 -11.07
N ILE A 193 4.46 5.12 -9.88
CA ILE A 193 4.53 5.94 -8.65
C ILE A 193 5.53 7.11 -8.75
N SER A 194 6.65 6.93 -9.44
CA SER A 194 7.60 8.03 -9.67
C SER A 194 7.06 9.06 -10.65
N PHE A 195 6.38 8.62 -11.70
CA PHE A 195 5.76 9.50 -12.69
C PHE A 195 4.71 10.42 -12.05
N TYR A 196 3.86 9.88 -11.15
CA TYR A 196 2.84 10.64 -10.41
C TYR A 196 3.33 11.26 -9.10
N ALA A 197 4.63 11.20 -8.81
CA ALA A 197 5.18 11.84 -7.62
C ALA A 197 5.00 13.37 -7.69
N LEU A 198 4.90 14.00 -6.52
CA LEU A 198 4.83 15.45 -6.43
C LEU A 198 6.24 16.05 -6.36
N GLU A 199 6.48 17.12 -7.10
CA GLU A 199 7.64 17.98 -6.91
C GLU A 199 7.49 18.81 -5.62
N LYS A 200 8.54 19.52 -5.25
CA LYS A 200 8.61 20.37 -4.07
C LYS A 200 7.48 21.43 -3.99
N ASP A 201 6.97 21.88 -5.12
CA ASP A 201 5.90 22.88 -5.26
C ASP A 201 4.50 22.28 -5.50
N GLY A 202 4.41 20.94 -5.55
CA GLY A 202 3.16 20.19 -5.76
C GLY A 202 2.85 19.88 -7.23
N LYS A 203 3.69 20.27 -8.18
CA LYS A 203 3.56 19.83 -9.57
C LYS A 203 3.86 18.33 -9.69
N GLN A 204 3.35 17.71 -10.75
CA GLN A 204 3.65 16.33 -11.04
C GLN A 204 5.09 16.18 -11.57
N HIS A 205 5.82 15.16 -11.09
CA HIS A 205 7.20 14.87 -11.52
C HIS A 205 7.29 14.51 -13.01
N GLY A 206 6.34 13.73 -13.53
CA GLY A 206 6.20 13.42 -14.96
C GLY A 206 7.33 12.54 -15.55
N LYS A 207 8.20 11.97 -14.71
CA LYS A 207 9.33 11.14 -15.16
C LYS A 207 9.36 9.80 -14.41
N MET A 208 9.91 8.78 -15.07
CA MET A 208 10.18 7.49 -14.46
C MET A 208 11.60 7.48 -13.92
N ASP A 209 11.79 7.30 -12.62
CA ASP A 209 13.13 7.14 -12.04
C ASP A 209 13.81 5.88 -12.61
N ALA A 210 15.07 5.97 -12.99
CA ALA A 210 15.84 4.85 -13.54
C ALA A 210 15.86 3.63 -12.59
N GLY A 211 15.97 3.90 -11.28
CA GLY A 211 15.90 2.85 -10.26
C GLY A 211 14.56 2.11 -10.22
N GLN A 212 13.45 2.80 -10.47
CA GLN A 212 12.11 2.21 -10.50
C GLN A 212 11.92 1.32 -11.74
N ALA A 213 12.43 1.74 -12.90
CA ALA A 213 12.38 0.97 -14.13
C ALA A 213 13.13 -0.37 -14.04
N GLY A 214 14.24 -0.42 -13.30
CA GLY A 214 15.03 -1.65 -13.04
C GLY A 214 14.45 -2.59 -11.98
N GLY A 215 13.33 -2.24 -11.35
CA GLY A 215 12.69 -3.01 -10.27
C GLY A 215 12.16 -4.38 -10.71
N CYS A 216 11.55 -5.12 -9.77
CA CYS A 216 10.75 -6.29 -10.13
C CYS A 216 9.41 -5.85 -10.73
N THR A 217 8.73 -6.73 -11.47
CA THR A 217 7.44 -6.39 -12.06
C THR A 217 6.33 -6.37 -11.02
N ALA A 218 5.24 -5.66 -11.31
CA ALA A 218 4.06 -5.60 -10.43
C ALA A 218 3.42 -6.99 -10.24
N GLU A 219 3.44 -7.84 -11.26
CA GLU A 219 2.90 -9.22 -11.20
C GLU A 219 3.69 -10.09 -10.21
N VAL A 220 5.03 -9.99 -10.22
CA VAL A 220 5.89 -10.70 -9.25
C VAL A 220 5.60 -10.19 -7.84
N ALA A 221 5.39 -8.89 -7.67
CA ALA A 221 5.01 -8.30 -6.40
C ALA A 221 3.65 -8.84 -5.93
N GLY A 222 2.61 -8.79 -6.77
CA GLY A 222 1.26 -9.27 -6.46
C GLY A 222 1.25 -10.73 -5.99
N LYS A 223 1.89 -11.63 -6.75
CA LYS A 223 2.03 -13.05 -6.36
C LYS A 223 2.68 -13.23 -5.00
N LYS A 224 3.75 -12.48 -4.72
CA LYS A 224 4.48 -12.57 -3.46
C LYS A 224 3.65 -12.04 -2.29
N ILE A 225 2.90 -10.96 -2.50
CA ILE A 225 2.00 -10.35 -1.51
C ILE A 225 0.86 -11.32 -1.17
N VAL A 226 0.10 -11.81 -2.14
CA VAL A 226 -1.03 -12.73 -1.91
C VAL A 226 -0.57 -14.00 -1.18
N LYS A 227 0.60 -14.55 -1.56
CA LYS A 227 1.20 -15.68 -0.85
C LYS A 227 1.55 -15.34 0.61
N ALA A 228 2.04 -14.13 0.89
CA ALA A 228 2.36 -13.69 2.25
C ALA A 228 1.10 -13.48 3.10
N VAL A 229 0.05 -12.88 2.52
CA VAL A 229 -1.26 -12.68 3.14
C VAL A 229 -1.88 -14.04 3.48
N TYR A 230 -1.91 -14.99 2.55
CA TYR A 230 -2.40 -16.34 2.82
C TYR A 230 -1.68 -17.02 3.98
N LYS A 231 -0.35 -16.84 4.07
CA LYS A 231 0.49 -17.39 5.15
C LYS A 231 0.47 -16.54 6.43
N LYS A 232 -0.33 -15.48 6.49
CA LYS A 232 -0.40 -14.54 7.62
C LYS A 232 0.98 -14.05 8.07
N LYS A 233 1.89 -13.79 7.12
CA LYS A 233 3.23 -13.29 7.42
C LYS A 233 3.15 -11.88 7.98
N ARG A 234 3.89 -11.59 9.07
CA ARG A 234 3.97 -10.25 9.67
C ARG A 234 4.55 -9.21 8.72
N GLU A 235 5.56 -9.61 7.96
CA GLU A 235 6.21 -8.73 6.98
C GLU A 235 6.61 -9.53 5.72
N VAL A 236 6.57 -8.85 4.57
CA VAL A 236 7.09 -9.37 3.31
C VAL A 236 7.89 -8.29 2.57
N LEU A 237 9.16 -8.57 2.32
CA LEU A 237 10.01 -7.73 1.48
C LEU A 237 9.79 -8.07 0.00
N VAL A 238 9.52 -7.06 -0.84
CA VAL A 238 9.22 -7.22 -2.27
C VAL A 238 10.18 -6.39 -3.10
N GLY A 239 11.04 -7.02 -3.87
CA GLY A 239 12.08 -6.34 -4.65
C GLY A 239 13.22 -7.27 -5.00
N LYS A 240 14.36 -6.69 -5.32
CA LYS A 240 15.59 -7.37 -5.70
C LYS A 240 16.71 -7.09 -4.66
N TYR A 241 17.91 -6.76 -5.14
CA TYR A 241 19.11 -6.54 -4.31
C TYR A 241 19.02 -5.33 -3.37
N GLU A 242 18.22 -4.32 -3.71
CA GLU A 242 18.00 -3.13 -2.88
C GLU A 242 17.42 -3.46 -1.50
N LEU A 243 16.79 -4.62 -1.35
CA LEU A 243 16.27 -5.11 -0.07
C LEU A 243 17.36 -5.34 0.97
N LEU A 244 18.62 -5.55 0.53
CA LEU A 244 19.78 -5.65 1.43
C LEU A 244 19.93 -4.41 2.31
N MET A 245 19.51 -3.23 1.83
CA MET A 245 19.56 -2.00 2.61
C MET A 245 18.75 -2.07 3.92
N VAL A 246 17.71 -2.88 3.97
CA VAL A 246 16.91 -3.11 5.20
C VAL A 246 17.77 -3.79 6.27
N TYR A 247 18.54 -4.80 5.88
CA TYR A 247 19.45 -5.52 6.78
C TYR A 247 20.68 -4.67 7.12
N ILE A 248 21.24 -3.97 6.15
CA ILE A 248 22.36 -3.02 6.38
C ILE A 248 21.92 -1.95 7.38
N LYS A 249 20.69 -1.39 7.25
CA LYS A 249 20.16 -0.44 8.23
C LYS A 249 20.06 -1.04 9.62
N ARG A 250 19.66 -2.30 9.75
CA ARG A 250 19.48 -2.96 11.04
C ARG A 250 20.77 -3.18 11.77
N PHE A 251 21.81 -3.67 11.08
CA PHE A 251 23.06 -4.12 11.69
C PHE A 251 24.21 -3.13 11.54
N PHE A 252 24.19 -2.28 10.49
CA PHE A 252 25.24 -1.33 10.15
C PHE A 252 24.68 0.05 9.80
N PRO A 253 24.03 0.76 10.77
CA PRO A 253 23.29 2.00 10.49
C PRO A 253 24.16 3.12 9.91
N ALA A 254 25.42 3.25 10.34
CA ALA A 254 26.36 4.22 9.78
C ALA A 254 26.70 3.94 8.31
N LEU A 255 26.89 2.67 7.94
CA LEU A 255 27.12 2.25 6.55
C LEU A 255 25.88 2.54 5.69
N CYS A 256 24.68 2.23 6.20
CA CYS A 256 23.42 2.56 5.52
C CYS A 256 23.34 4.07 5.23
N ALA A 257 23.64 4.92 6.20
CA ALA A 257 23.63 6.38 6.04
C ALA A 257 24.66 6.85 4.99
N LYS A 258 25.83 6.23 4.94
CA LYS A 258 26.86 6.52 3.92
C LYS A 258 26.38 6.13 2.51
N ILE A 259 25.83 4.92 2.36
CA ILE A 259 25.29 4.44 1.08
C ILE A 259 24.11 5.31 0.63
N ALA A 260 23.16 5.60 1.52
CA ALA A 260 21.97 6.40 1.18
C ALA A 260 22.32 7.79 0.62
N ARG A 261 23.43 8.41 1.09
CA ARG A 261 23.91 9.71 0.57
C ARG A 261 24.51 9.62 -0.84
N SER A 262 25.05 8.46 -1.23
CA SER A 262 25.68 8.26 -2.54
C SER A 262 24.75 7.76 -3.62
N ILE A 263 23.49 7.40 -3.27
CA ILE A 263 22.52 6.92 -4.25
C ILE A 263 21.91 8.13 -4.96
N ASP A 264 21.96 8.10 -6.30
CA ASP A 264 21.18 9.03 -7.11
C ASP A 264 19.70 8.80 -6.84
N ALA A 265 19.02 9.85 -6.42
CA ALA A 265 17.63 9.82 -6.00
C ALA A 265 16.64 10.18 -7.13
N MET A 266 17.17 10.43 -8.36
CA MET A 266 16.39 10.78 -9.57
C MET A 266 16.49 9.72 -10.66
#